data_1fdcb06087a97bfafabd1a41380a416c
#
_entry.id   1fdcb06087a97bfafabd1a41380a416c
#
_cell.length_a   1.000
_cell.length_b   1.000
_cell.length_c   1.000
_cell.angle_alpha   90.00
_cell.angle_beta   90.00
_cell.angle_gamma   90.00
#
_symmetry.space_group_name_H-M   'P 1'
#
loop_
_entity.id
_entity.type
_entity.pdbx_description
1 polymer ?
#
loop_
_entity_poly.entity_id
_entity_poly.type
_entity_poly.pdbx_seq_one_letter_code
_entity_poly.pdbx_strand_id
1 'polypeptide(L)'
;TSKELLPILNKHNINLCSGWYGANLLKRTVKDEMENIRTQLDLFKDCNAPCIVFAEVTNSIQADETKPLSKRPKLDKDDWKNFCEKINEVGKRLEGENMPLAYHHHMGTVIQSHEDTERLMNETNDTVKLTIDTGHMLFAGGNSLKIIRDFKEKIAHVHCKDMREKVLKKSLSEDLSFRHAFLEGAFTVPGDGCICLLYTSPSPRDTIRS
;
A
#
# COMPACT_ATOMS: atom_id res chain seq x y z
N THR A 1 -16.20 -10.21 12.00
CA THR A 1 -15.58 -11.52 12.31
C THR A 1 -15.63 -12.44 11.09
N SER A 2 -14.79 -13.48 11.05
CA SER A 2 -14.82 -14.50 9.99
C SER A 2 -16.17 -15.22 9.91
N LYS A 3 -16.84 -15.43 11.04
CA LYS A 3 -18.18 -16.03 11.12
C LYS A 3 -19.24 -15.20 10.39
N GLU A 4 -19.08 -13.90 10.34
CA GLU A 4 -20.00 -12.98 9.63
C GLU A 4 -19.60 -12.83 8.15
N LEU A 5 -18.29 -12.73 7.87
CA LEU A 5 -17.78 -12.43 6.54
C LEU A 5 -17.83 -13.65 5.60
N LEU A 6 -17.41 -14.83 6.06
CA LEU A 6 -17.35 -16.04 5.23
C LEU A 6 -18.69 -16.42 4.57
N PRO A 7 -19.84 -16.37 5.27
CA PRO A 7 -21.13 -16.63 4.62
C PRO A 7 -21.45 -15.66 3.48
N ILE A 8 -21.04 -14.38 3.62
CA ILE A 8 -21.24 -13.35 2.58
C ILE A 8 -20.35 -13.65 1.38
N LEU A 9 -19.06 -13.90 1.60
CA LEU A 9 -18.10 -14.23 0.56
C LEU A 9 -18.57 -15.48 -0.22
N ASN A 10 -18.92 -16.55 0.48
CA ASN A 10 -19.38 -17.80 -0.11
C ASN A 10 -20.68 -17.62 -0.91
N LYS A 11 -21.65 -16.85 -0.38
CA LYS A 11 -22.91 -16.55 -1.09
C LYS A 11 -22.67 -15.89 -2.44
N HIS A 12 -21.64 -15.05 -2.56
CA HIS A 12 -21.33 -14.32 -3.79
C HIS A 12 -20.18 -14.94 -4.60
N ASN A 13 -19.67 -16.10 -4.18
CA ASN A 13 -18.54 -16.78 -4.82
C ASN A 13 -17.31 -15.86 -5.03
N ILE A 14 -16.95 -15.11 -3.98
CA ILE A 14 -15.79 -14.23 -3.96
C ILE A 14 -14.83 -14.61 -2.84
N ASN A 15 -13.54 -14.34 -3.04
CA ASN A 15 -12.49 -14.59 -2.06
C ASN A 15 -11.95 -13.28 -1.50
N LEU A 16 -11.52 -13.30 -0.24
CA LEU A 16 -10.79 -12.18 0.35
C LEU A 16 -9.37 -12.17 -0.21
N CYS A 17 -9.01 -11.14 -0.97
CA CYS A 17 -7.65 -11.03 -1.55
C CYS A 17 -6.65 -10.36 -0.61
N SER A 18 -7.08 -9.50 0.30
CA SER A 18 -6.28 -8.83 1.34
C SER A 18 -7.15 -7.82 2.10
N GLY A 19 -6.51 -7.04 2.97
CA GLY A 19 -7.08 -5.86 3.60
C GLY A 19 -6.01 -4.97 4.21
N TRP A 20 -6.36 -3.71 4.42
CA TRP A 20 -5.47 -2.69 4.95
C TRP A 20 -5.24 -2.83 6.46
N TYR A 21 -3.98 -2.77 6.89
CA TYR A 21 -3.59 -2.59 8.29
C TYR A 21 -2.71 -1.35 8.44
N GLY A 22 -3.16 -0.40 9.26
CA GLY A 22 -2.40 0.81 9.60
C GLY A 22 -1.58 0.60 10.87
N ALA A 23 -0.28 0.42 10.71
CA ALA A 23 0.67 0.20 11.78
C ALA A 23 1.18 1.50 12.42
N ASN A 24 1.65 1.41 13.65
CA ASN A 24 2.28 2.52 14.37
C ASN A 24 3.66 2.10 14.93
N LEU A 25 4.49 1.47 14.11
CA LEU A 25 5.81 0.94 14.50
C LEU A 25 6.78 2.02 14.98
N LEU A 26 6.61 3.27 14.53
CA LEU A 26 7.43 4.39 15.02
C LEU A 26 7.15 4.73 16.50
N LYS A 27 5.99 4.36 17.02
CA LYS A 27 5.59 4.61 18.41
C LYS A 27 5.46 3.35 19.25
N ARG A 28 5.22 2.20 18.63
CA ARG A 28 5.00 0.92 19.30
C ARG A 28 6.23 0.03 19.22
N THR A 29 6.31 -0.91 20.16
CA THR A 29 7.23 -2.03 20.02
C THR A 29 6.67 -3.04 19.01
N VAL A 30 7.54 -3.90 18.48
CA VAL A 30 7.09 -5.01 17.60
C VAL A 30 6.08 -5.92 18.33
N LYS A 31 6.28 -6.14 19.63
CA LYS A 31 5.35 -6.95 20.43
C LYS A 31 3.95 -6.34 20.46
N ASP A 32 3.86 -5.05 20.80
CA ASP A 32 2.58 -4.35 20.88
C ASP A 32 1.89 -4.28 19.50
N GLU A 33 2.66 -4.11 18.41
CA GLU A 33 2.12 -4.10 17.05
C GLU A 33 1.56 -5.47 16.67
N MET A 34 2.25 -6.55 17.01
CA MET A 34 1.77 -7.92 16.77
C MET A 34 0.52 -8.27 17.61
N GLU A 35 0.39 -7.71 18.80
CA GLU A 35 -0.83 -7.83 19.60
C GLU A 35 -1.99 -7.04 18.96
N ASN A 36 -1.74 -5.83 18.47
CA ASN A 36 -2.76 -5.01 17.81
C ASN A 36 -3.28 -5.61 16.49
N ILE A 37 -2.40 -6.22 15.68
CA ILE A 37 -2.79 -6.81 14.40
C ILE A 37 -3.57 -8.13 14.57
N ARG A 38 -3.53 -8.77 15.72
CA ARG A 38 -3.99 -10.16 15.96
C ARG A 38 -5.41 -10.40 15.44
N THR A 39 -6.37 -9.59 15.83
CA THR A 39 -7.78 -9.76 15.41
C THR A 39 -7.95 -9.74 13.88
N GLN A 40 -7.23 -8.84 13.21
CA GLN A 40 -7.29 -8.75 11.74
C GLN A 40 -6.54 -9.89 11.08
N LEU A 41 -5.41 -10.29 11.63
CA LEU A 41 -4.62 -11.43 11.16
C LEU A 41 -5.43 -12.73 11.23
N ASP A 42 -6.10 -12.98 12.35
CA ASP A 42 -6.95 -14.16 12.53
C ASP A 42 -8.12 -14.17 11.52
N LEU A 43 -8.77 -13.01 11.30
CA LEU A 43 -9.79 -12.86 10.26
C LEU A 43 -9.25 -13.22 8.86
N PHE A 44 -8.06 -12.72 8.53
CA PHE A 44 -7.47 -12.96 7.21
C PHE A 44 -7.07 -14.42 7.02
N LYS A 45 -6.53 -15.05 8.06
CA LYS A 45 -6.20 -16.49 8.06
C LYS A 45 -7.45 -17.34 7.88
N ASP A 46 -8.51 -17.05 8.62
CA ASP A 46 -9.80 -17.74 8.51
C ASP A 46 -10.43 -17.60 7.09
N CYS A 47 -10.20 -16.47 6.45
CA CYS A 47 -10.71 -16.19 5.11
C CYS A 47 -9.72 -16.56 3.99
N ASN A 48 -8.58 -17.19 4.30
CA ASN A 48 -7.52 -17.58 3.36
C ASN A 48 -6.99 -16.41 2.51
N ALA A 49 -6.88 -15.20 3.09
CA ALA A 49 -6.27 -14.08 2.41
C ALA A 49 -4.78 -14.36 2.14
N PRO A 50 -4.25 -14.08 0.94
CA PRO A 50 -2.88 -14.43 0.57
C PRO A 50 -1.81 -13.52 1.21
N CYS A 51 -2.17 -12.32 1.66
CA CYS A 51 -1.26 -11.37 2.30
C CYS A 51 -2.03 -10.34 3.12
N ILE A 52 -1.30 -9.55 3.91
CA ILE A 52 -1.82 -8.36 4.58
C ILE A 52 -1.21 -7.10 3.95
N VAL A 53 -2.04 -6.17 3.51
CA VAL A 53 -1.60 -4.84 3.04
C VAL A 53 -1.30 -3.99 4.25
N PHE A 54 -0.02 -3.68 4.44
CA PHE A 54 0.53 -3.06 5.65
C PHE A 54 1.09 -1.67 5.35
N ALA A 55 0.76 -0.66 6.13
CA ALA A 55 1.37 0.67 6.00
C ALA A 55 1.69 1.28 7.37
N GLU A 56 2.81 1.98 7.48
CA GLU A 56 3.13 2.79 8.66
C GLU A 56 2.36 4.11 8.60
N VAL A 57 1.49 4.34 9.58
CA VAL A 57 0.57 5.50 9.61
C VAL A 57 0.83 6.46 10.76
N THR A 58 1.89 6.29 11.53
CA THR A 58 2.25 7.23 12.60
C THR A 58 2.39 8.65 12.05
N ASN A 59 1.66 9.59 12.61
CA ASN A 59 1.61 10.98 12.18
C ASN A 59 1.18 11.19 10.71
N SER A 60 0.56 10.19 10.08
CA SER A 60 0.04 10.31 8.72
C SER A 60 -0.95 11.47 8.60
N ILE A 61 -0.88 12.17 7.48
CA ILE A 61 -1.81 13.27 7.13
C ILE A 61 -2.82 12.86 6.04
N GLN A 62 -2.88 11.58 5.70
CA GLN A 62 -3.71 11.07 4.60
C GLN A 62 -5.21 11.37 4.73
N ALA A 63 -5.71 11.53 5.94
CA ALA A 63 -7.13 11.81 6.21
C ALA A 63 -7.41 13.29 6.57
N ASP A 64 -6.37 14.11 6.65
CA ASP A 64 -6.48 15.51 7.10
C ASP A 64 -6.64 16.45 5.89
N GLU A 65 -7.80 17.05 5.73
CA GLU A 65 -8.09 17.99 4.62
C GLU A 65 -7.31 19.30 4.72
N THR A 66 -6.82 19.65 5.89
CA THR A 66 -6.16 20.94 6.15
C THR A 66 -4.66 20.89 5.92
N LYS A 67 -4.06 19.72 5.84
CA LYS A 67 -2.62 19.55 5.71
C LYS A 67 -2.21 19.29 4.27
N PRO A 68 -1.44 20.20 3.64
CA PRO A 68 -0.97 20.01 2.28
C PRO A 68 0.01 18.85 2.17
N LEU A 69 0.09 18.26 0.97
CA LEU A 69 0.96 17.09 0.66
C LEU A 69 2.42 17.33 1.01
N SER A 70 2.93 18.56 0.87
CA SER A 70 4.31 18.93 1.21
C SER A 70 4.64 18.72 2.70
N LYS A 71 3.62 18.67 3.57
CA LYS A 71 3.77 18.51 5.04
C LYS A 71 3.68 17.06 5.52
N ARG A 72 3.79 16.08 4.61
CA ARG A 72 3.82 14.67 5.01
C ARG A 72 4.94 14.39 6.02
N PRO A 73 4.80 13.42 6.93
CA PRO A 73 5.87 13.02 7.81
C PRO A 73 7.04 12.43 7.00
N LYS A 74 8.25 12.67 7.46
CA LYS A 74 9.49 12.09 6.90
C LYS A 74 10.30 11.49 8.04
N LEU A 75 11.00 10.41 7.76
CA LEU A 75 11.92 9.78 8.70
C LEU A 75 13.30 10.43 8.56
N ASP A 76 13.92 10.73 9.69
CA ASP A 76 15.35 11.00 9.72
C ASP A 76 16.16 9.70 9.57
N LYS A 77 17.49 9.77 9.68
CA LYS A 77 18.36 8.62 9.47
C LYS A 77 18.19 7.54 10.55
N ASP A 78 18.02 7.96 11.79
CA ASP A 78 17.94 7.04 12.93
C ASP A 78 16.53 6.41 13.01
N ASP A 79 15.49 7.20 12.79
CA ASP A 79 14.12 6.73 12.66
C ASP A 79 13.97 5.72 11.50
N TRP A 80 14.62 5.97 10.36
CA TRP A 80 14.61 5.07 9.23
C TRP A 80 15.22 3.71 9.58
N LYS A 81 16.40 3.71 10.20
CA LYS A 81 17.07 2.48 10.62
C LYS A 81 16.21 1.67 11.60
N ASN A 82 15.71 2.32 12.64
CA ASN A 82 14.83 1.71 13.64
C ASN A 82 13.55 1.15 12.99
N PHE A 83 12.97 1.87 12.05
CA PHE A 83 11.80 1.41 11.29
C PHE A 83 12.10 0.15 10.48
N CYS A 84 13.21 0.13 9.73
CA CYS A 84 13.63 -1.05 8.95
C CYS A 84 13.88 -2.27 9.84
N GLU A 85 14.50 -2.10 11.00
CA GLU A 85 14.72 -3.18 11.97
C GLU A 85 13.38 -3.75 12.47
N LYS A 86 12.46 -2.88 12.87
CA LYS A 86 11.14 -3.29 13.38
C LYS A 86 10.27 -3.96 12.32
N ILE A 87 10.21 -3.40 11.10
CA ILE A 87 9.36 -3.98 10.05
C ILE A 87 9.91 -5.31 9.56
N ASN A 88 11.23 -5.51 9.53
CA ASN A 88 11.85 -6.80 9.26
C ASN A 88 11.44 -7.87 10.28
N GLU A 89 11.37 -7.52 11.55
CA GLU A 89 10.94 -8.44 12.61
C GLU A 89 9.43 -8.73 12.51
N VAL A 90 8.60 -7.72 12.22
CA VAL A 90 7.16 -7.93 11.97
C VAL A 90 6.96 -8.83 10.76
N GLY A 91 7.68 -8.59 9.65
CA GLY A 91 7.61 -9.40 8.45
C GLY A 91 7.93 -10.87 8.71
N LYS A 92 9.01 -11.15 9.48
CA LYS A 92 9.36 -12.52 9.88
C LYS A 92 8.27 -13.19 10.70
N ARG A 93 7.68 -12.48 11.65
CA ARG A 93 6.60 -13.04 12.49
C ARG A 93 5.35 -13.35 11.68
N LEU A 94 4.96 -12.45 10.78
CA LEU A 94 3.81 -12.66 9.90
C LEU A 94 4.06 -13.80 8.91
N GLU A 95 5.28 -13.89 8.33
CA GLU A 95 5.66 -15.01 7.47
C GLU A 95 5.62 -16.34 8.21
N GLY A 96 6.09 -16.40 9.48
CA GLY A 96 5.97 -17.56 10.35
C GLY A 96 4.53 -18.00 10.64
N GLU A 97 3.57 -17.10 10.43
CA GLU A 97 2.14 -17.38 10.51
C GLU A 97 1.47 -17.61 9.15
N ASN A 98 2.25 -17.76 8.07
CA ASN A 98 1.80 -17.89 6.68
C ASN A 98 0.98 -16.70 6.18
N MET A 99 1.30 -15.50 6.65
CA MET A 99 0.67 -14.25 6.22
C MET A 99 1.73 -13.25 5.75
N PRO A 100 2.11 -13.25 4.47
CA PRO A 100 3.08 -12.31 3.93
C PRO A 100 2.68 -10.85 4.18
N LEU A 101 3.64 -10.04 4.67
CA LEU A 101 3.50 -8.60 4.78
C LEU A 101 3.74 -7.96 3.42
N ALA A 102 2.72 -7.29 2.86
CA ALA A 102 2.80 -6.53 1.63
C ALA A 102 2.75 -5.02 1.96
N TYR A 103 3.92 -4.37 2.05
CA TYR A 103 4.00 -2.96 2.42
C TYR A 103 3.39 -2.07 1.33
N HIS A 104 2.47 -1.20 1.72
CA HIS A 104 1.81 -0.25 0.84
C HIS A 104 2.40 1.16 1.04
N HIS A 105 3.14 1.66 0.04
CA HIS A 105 3.49 3.07 -0.04
C HIS A 105 2.23 3.90 -0.26
N HIS A 106 2.04 4.97 0.51
CA HIS A 106 0.77 5.70 0.49
C HIS A 106 0.98 7.21 0.64
N MET A 107 0.20 8.00 -0.09
CA MET A 107 0.21 9.45 0.03
C MET A 107 -0.08 9.89 1.46
N GLY A 108 0.69 10.87 1.95
CA GLY A 108 0.53 11.40 3.31
C GLY A 108 1.17 10.57 4.43
N THR A 109 1.90 9.50 4.10
CA THR A 109 2.64 8.67 5.07
C THR A 109 4.16 8.88 4.98
N VAL A 110 4.92 8.20 5.84
CA VAL A 110 6.39 8.25 5.85
C VAL A 110 7.01 7.61 4.61
N ILE A 111 6.38 6.59 4.03
CA ILE A 111 6.80 5.95 2.78
C ILE A 111 5.79 6.32 1.71
N GLN A 112 6.12 7.32 0.91
CA GLN A 112 5.22 7.86 -0.11
C GLN A 112 5.86 7.87 -1.49
N SER A 113 7.09 8.37 -1.61
CA SER A 113 7.73 8.64 -2.89
C SER A 113 8.34 7.38 -3.52
N HIS A 114 8.77 7.52 -4.78
CA HIS A 114 9.54 6.49 -5.47
C HIS A 114 10.80 6.13 -4.69
N GLU A 115 11.54 7.14 -4.26
CA GLU A 115 12.80 7.01 -3.52
C GLU A 115 12.58 6.34 -2.14
N ASP A 116 11.50 6.72 -1.43
CA ASP A 116 11.15 6.06 -0.16
C ASP A 116 10.88 4.56 -0.38
N THR A 117 10.13 4.24 -1.45
CA THR A 117 9.77 2.85 -1.80
C THR A 117 11.00 2.04 -2.21
N GLU A 118 11.83 2.60 -3.10
CA GLU A 118 13.08 1.97 -3.54
C GLU A 118 14.02 1.73 -2.36
N ARG A 119 14.18 2.72 -1.49
CA ARG A 119 14.99 2.62 -0.28
C ARG A 119 14.46 1.55 0.68
N LEU A 120 13.14 1.53 0.93
CA LEU A 120 12.54 0.51 1.78
C LEU A 120 12.82 -0.90 1.26
N MET A 121 12.64 -1.13 -0.03
CA MET A 121 12.87 -2.44 -0.64
C MET A 121 14.34 -2.86 -0.61
N ASN A 122 15.27 -1.91 -0.69
CA ASN A 122 16.71 -2.18 -0.62
C ASN A 122 17.21 -2.41 0.81
N GLU A 123 16.65 -1.69 1.79
CA GLU A 123 17.13 -1.72 3.18
C GLU A 123 16.36 -2.73 4.07
N THR A 124 15.34 -3.42 3.53
CA THR A 124 14.61 -4.47 4.23
C THR A 124 14.86 -5.85 3.64
N ASN A 125 14.67 -6.89 4.45
CA ASN A 125 14.83 -8.29 4.03
C ASN A 125 13.63 -8.79 3.18
N ASP A 126 13.69 -10.05 2.74
CA ASP A 126 12.69 -10.62 1.83
C ASP A 126 11.34 -10.93 2.48
N THR A 127 11.21 -10.84 3.80
CA THR A 127 9.91 -10.98 4.47
C THR A 127 9.06 -9.71 4.38
N VAL A 128 9.67 -8.59 3.99
CA VAL A 128 8.96 -7.34 3.68
C VAL A 128 8.71 -7.29 2.18
N LYS A 129 7.50 -7.68 1.79
CA LYS A 129 7.04 -7.61 0.40
C LYS A 129 6.41 -6.25 0.12
N LEU A 130 6.09 -5.98 -1.15
CA LEU A 130 5.53 -4.71 -1.62
C LEU A 130 4.11 -4.90 -2.14
N THR A 131 3.23 -4.00 -1.75
CA THR A 131 2.02 -3.67 -2.50
C THR A 131 2.34 -2.52 -3.42
N ILE A 132 2.43 -2.76 -4.73
CA ILE A 132 2.56 -1.67 -5.70
C ILE A 132 1.19 -1.06 -5.97
N ASP A 133 1.06 0.26 -5.82
CA ASP A 133 -0.15 1.01 -6.14
C ASP A 133 0.15 2.02 -7.24
N THR A 134 -0.44 1.82 -8.41
CA THR A 134 -0.15 2.64 -9.59
C THR A 134 -0.56 4.09 -9.43
N GLY A 135 -1.69 4.35 -8.76
CA GLY A 135 -2.19 5.69 -8.53
C GLY A 135 -1.37 6.44 -7.49
N HIS A 136 -1.07 5.83 -6.35
CA HIS A 136 -0.23 6.46 -5.33
C HIS A 136 1.19 6.73 -5.85
N MET A 137 1.75 5.82 -6.64
CA MET A 137 3.08 6.00 -7.23
C MET A 137 3.10 7.17 -8.20
N LEU A 138 2.10 7.28 -9.10
CA LEU A 138 1.99 8.42 -10.01
C LEU A 138 1.76 9.73 -9.26
N PHE A 139 0.88 9.72 -8.25
CA PHE A 139 0.61 10.93 -7.45
C PHE A 139 1.86 11.45 -6.76
N ALA A 140 2.73 10.55 -6.31
CA ALA A 140 4.03 10.90 -5.72
C ALA A 140 5.10 11.29 -6.77
N GLY A 141 4.76 11.36 -8.06
CA GLY A 141 5.69 11.66 -9.14
C GLY A 141 6.61 10.49 -9.51
N GLY A 142 6.30 9.28 -9.05
CA GLY A 142 7.12 8.09 -9.24
C GLY A 142 6.76 7.29 -10.50
N ASN A 143 7.52 6.21 -10.72
CA ASN A 143 7.39 5.33 -11.87
C ASN A 143 7.15 3.88 -11.42
N SER A 144 5.90 3.42 -11.51
CA SER A 144 5.51 2.06 -11.11
C SER A 144 6.24 0.99 -11.92
N LEU A 145 6.47 1.20 -13.22
CA LEU A 145 7.16 0.23 -14.08
C LEU A 145 8.61 0.03 -13.66
N LYS A 146 9.30 1.10 -13.24
CA LYS A 146 10.66 0.98 -12.72
C LYS A 146 10.67 0.15 -11.43
N ILE A 147 9.82 0.46 -10.47
CA ILE A 147 9.71 -0.32 -9.22
C ILE A 147 9.37 -1.80 -9.50
N ILE A 148 8.45 -2.07 -10.43
CA ILE A 148 8.08 -3.45 -10.79
C ILE A 148 9.28 -4.19 -11.38
N ARG A 149 10.06 -3.58 -12.26
CA ARG A 149 11.25 -4.22 -12.86
C ARG A 149 12.34 -4.51 -11.82
N ASP A 150 12.60 -3.55 -10.95
CA ASP A 150 13.71 -3.62 -10.00
C ASP A 150 13.39 -4.56 -8.82
N PHE A 151 12.12 -4.70 -8.44
CA PHE A 151 11.67 -5.42 -7.24
C PHE A 151 10.59 -6.47 -7.50
N LYS A 152 10.51 -7.04 -8.71
CA LYS A 152 9.45 -8.00 -9.09
C LYS A 152 9.27 -9.16 -8.10
N GLU A 153 10.36 -9.68 -7.52
CA GLU A 153 10.35 -10.80 -6.57
C GLU A 153 9.83 -10.40 -5.17
N LYS A 154 9.78 -9.09 -4.91
CA LYS A 154 9.22 -8.55 -3.66
C LYS A 154 7.75 -8.15 -3.79
N ILE A 155 7.14 -8.13 -4.98
CA ILE A 155 5.74 -7.74 -5.15
C ILE A 155 4.84 -8.90 -4.73
N ALA A 156 4.04 -8.68 -3.69
CA ALA A 156 3.05 -9.64 -3.20
C ALA A 156 1.61 -9.21 -3.50
N HIS A 157 1.37 -7.92 -3.76
CA HIS A 157 0.04 -7.40 -4.03
C HIS A 157 0.08 -6.20 -4.98
N VAL A 158 -1.04 -5.96 -5.68
CA VAL A 158 -1.14 -4.84 -6.64
C VAL A 158 -2.46 -4.11 -6.46
N HIS A 159 -2.40 -2.79 -6.37
CA HIS A 159 -3.56 -1.91 -6.50
C HIS A 159 -3.51 -1.19 -7.84
N CYS A 160 -4.42 -1.55 -8.74
CA CYS A 160 -4.55 -0.89 -10.04
C CYS A 160 -5.51 0.30 -9.92
N LYS A 161 -5.00 1.44 -9.49
CA LYS A 161 -5.74 2.72 -9.54
C LYS A 161 -5.31 3.50 -10.77
N ASP A 162 -6.27 4.14 -11.42
CA ASP A 162 -5.99 5.12 -12.46
C ASP A 162 -6.22 6.54 -11.93
N MET A 163 -5.76 7.57 -12.65
CA MET A 163 -5.80 8.94 -12.15
C MET A 163 -6.31 9.93 -13.18
N ARG A 164 -7.14 10.87 -12.73
CA ARG A 164 -7.58 12.01 -13.56
C ARG A 164 -6.50 13.08 -13.59
N GLU A 165 -5.89 13.25 -14.74
CA GLU A 165 -4.71 14.12 -14.93
C GLU A 165 -4.96 15.56 -14.49
N LYS A 166 -6.15 16.12 -14.75
CA LYS A 166 -6.51 17.49 -14.36
C LYS A 166 -6.50 17.68 -12.84
N VAL A 167 -7.09 16.73 -12.11
CA VAL A 167 -7.15 16.78 -10.65
C VAL A 167 -5.75 16.58 -10.07
N LEU A 168 -4.97 15.65 -10.61
CA LEU A 168 -3.58 15.44 -10.23
C LEU A 168 -2.75 16.72 -10.38
N LYS A 169 -2.77 17.35 -11.57
CA LYS A 169 -2.02 18.57 -11.85
C LYS A 169 -2.41 19.71 -10.91
N LYS A 170 -3.73 19.93 -10.70
CA LYS A 170 -4.23 20.94 -9.76
C LYS A 170 -3.73 20.67 -8.35
N SER A 171 -3.88 19.44 -7.86
CA SER A 171 -3.51 19.06 -6.49
C SER A 171 -2.01 19.27 -6.21
N LEU A 172 -1.16 19.00 -7.19
CA LEU A 172 0.29 19.19 -7.05
C LEU A 172 0.68 20.68 -7.17
N SER A 173 0.09 21.43 -8.10
CA SER A 173 0.43 22.86 -8.32
C SER A 173 -0.04 23.77 -7.18
N GLU A 174 -1.13 23.42 -6.52
CA GLU A 174 -1.73 24.16 -5.41
C GLU A 174 -1.34 23.59 -4.04
N ASP A 175 -0.50 22.55 -4.01
CA ASP A 175 -0.13 21.82 -2.78
C ASP A 175 -1.34 21.45 -1.90
N LEU A 176 -2.37 20.91 -2.52
CA LEU A 176 -3.59 20.53 -1.82
C LEU A 176 -3.34 19.35 -0.86
N SER A 177 -4.22 19.14 0.10
CA SER A 177 -4.17 17.93 0.91
C SER A 177 -4.51 16.70 0.07
N PHE A 178 -3.97 15.55 0.45
CA PHE A 178 -4.35 14.28 -0.18
C PHE A 178 -5.85 14.01 -0.07
N ARG A 179 -6.43 14.29 1.09
CA ARG A 179 -7.86 14.09 1.31
C ARG A 179 -8.71 14.96 0.39
N HIS A 180 -8.34 16.21 0.18
CA HIS A 180 -9.01 17.11 -0.77
C HIS A 180 -8.94 16.55 -2.20
N ALA A 181 -7.73 16.19 -2.66
CA ALA A 181 -7.54 15.61 -3.98
C ALA A 181 -8.38 14.32 -4.18
N PHE A 182 -8.44 13.46 -3.17
CA PHE A 182 -9.28 12.27 -3.18
C PHE A 182 -10.76 12.60 -3.34
N LEU A 183 -11.28 13.57 -2.58
CA LEU A 183 -12.69 14.01 -2.65
C LEU A 183 -13.04 14.68 -4.00
N GLU A 184 -12.09 15.39 -4.62
CA GLU A 184 -12.24 15.90 -5.99
C GLU A 184 -12.13 14.80 -7.07
N GLY A 185 -11.95 13.53 -6.67
CA GLY A 185 -11.92 12.40 -7.58
C GLY A 185 -10.61 12.24 -8.33
N ALA A 186 -9.46 12.48 -7.67
CA ALA A 186 -8.14 12.25 -8.27
C ALA A 186 -7.97 10.82 -8.77
N PHE A 187 -8.46 9.83 -8.03
CA PHE A 187 -8.46 8.45 -8.47
C PHE A 187 -9.70 8.08 -9.27
N THR A 188 -9.52 7.20 -10.23
CA THR A 188 -10.60 6.67 -11.05
C THR A 188 -10.39 5.18 -11.35
N VAL A 189 -11.34 4.57 -12.04
CA VAL A 189 -11.26 3.16 -12.44
C VAL A 189 -10.20 2.96 -13.52
N PRO A 190 -9.55 1.79 -13.58
CA PRO A 190 -8.60 1.45 -14.63
C PRO A 190 -9.14 1.70 -16.04
N GLY A 191 -8.39 2.47 -16.83
CA GLY A 191 -8.74 2.83 -18.22
C GLY A 191 -9.53 4.13 -18.39
N ASP A 192 -9.89 4.82 -17.30
CA ASP A 192 -10.59 6.12 -17.32
C ASP A 192 -9.68 7.29 -16.92
N GLY A 193 -8.39 7.07 -16.80
CA GLY A 193 -7.41 8.05 -16.39
C GLY A 193 -6.21 8.14 -17.32
N CYS A 194 -5.09 8.61 -16.79
CA CYS A 194 -3.87 8.86 -17.54
C CYS A 194 -2.78 7.79 -17.36
N ILE A 195 -3.02 6.74 -16.54
CA ILE A 195 -2.06 5.67 -16.32
C ILE A 195 -2.23 4.60 -17.38
N CYS A 196 -1.17 4.31 -18.14
CA CYS A 196 -1.17 3.17 -19.06
C CYS A 196 -1.04 1.86 -18.27
N LEU A 197 -2.16 1.21 -17.98
CA LEU A 197 -2.20 -0.03 -17.22
C LEU A 197 -1.99 -1.29 -18.06
N LEU A 198 -1.85 -1.17 -19.39
CA LEU A 198 -1.60 -2.30 -20.30
C LEU A 198 -0.35 -3.10 -19.95
N TYR A 199 0.63 -2.48 -19.33
CA TYR A 199 1.90 -3.10 -18.93
C TYR A 199 1.95 -3.49 -17.45
N THR A 200 0.91 -3.18 -16.66
CA THR A 200 0.88 -3.44 -15.22
C THR A 200 -0.09 -4.55 -14.84
N SER A 201 -1.01 -4.91 -15.75
CA SER A 201 -1.96 -6.00 -15.55
C SER A 201 -2.36 -6.59 -16.90
N PRO A 202 -2.38 -7.93 -17.06
CA PRO A 202 -2.95 -8.55 -18.26
C PRO A 202 -4.44 -8.17 -18.36
N SER A 203 -4.81 -7.54 -19.45
CA SER A 203 -6.20 -7.22 -19.74
C SER A 203 -6.95 -8.48 -20.19
N PRO A 204 -8.20 -8.70 -19.76
CA PRO A 204 -9.05 -9.75 -20.34
C PRO A 204 -9.21 -9.64 -21.87
N ARG A 205 -8.95 -8.45 -22.44
CA ARG A 205 -8.96 -8.21 -23.90
C ARG A 205 -7.71 -8.76 -24.61
N ASP A 206 -6.61 -9.00 -23.89
CA ASP A 206 -5.37 -9.51 -24.50
C ASP A 206 -5.45 -11.01 -24.80
N THR A 207 -6.35 -11.73 -24.11
CA THR A 207 -6.66 -13.16 -24.38
C THR A 207 -7.54 -13.38 -25.60
N ILE A 208 -8.14 -12.34 -26.19
CA ILE A 208 -9.02 -12.42 -27.35
C ILE A 208 -8.26 -12.21 -28.67
N ARG A 209 -6.98 -11.83 -28.63
CA ARG A 209 -6.14 -11.54 -29.81
C ARG A 209 -5.06 -12.60 -30.10
N SER A 210 -5.11 -13.75 -29.44
CA SER A 210 -4.25 -14.91 -29.74
C SER A 210 -5.02 -16.00 -30.49
#